data_dd566978a329a5bb066c4c72c17b0340
#
_entry.id   dd566978a329a5bb066c4c72c17b0340
#
_cell.length_a   1.000
_cell.length_b   1.000
_cell.length_c   1.000
_cell.angle_alpha   90.00
_cell.angle_beta   90.00
_cell.angle_gamma   90.00
#
_symmetry.space_group_name_H-M   'P 1'
#
loop_
_entity.id
_entity.type
_entity.pdbx_description
1 polymer ?
#
loop_
_entity_poly.entity_id
_entity_poly.type
_entity_poly.pdbx_seq_one_letter_code
_entity_poly.pdbx_strand_id
1 'polypeptide(L)'
;RSLRLADGPLQPTAIADDRYSVISEQLDPVGHRTLYKSQGNGGFTRSYTFERQMSAGSTAKAGSHCSRAPSVRSLAESSHHLQDQRAMEMYNGHSTLLSHQSGGFDDIGLPSAVKYLIASDPNLQVLGAAYLQHKCYSDSNAKKQARSLQAMPKLVKLFNSPNQEVQRHATGAMRNLIYDNAENKLALVEENGIYELMRTLREPDDELRKNVTGILWNLSSSDNLKDRLARDTLEQLTDLVLVPLSGLGGSGVIQQNPSEAEIFYNSTGFLRNLSSASQQTRQKMRECHGLVDSMIHYVNSSLEVGKSEDKSVENAVCVLRNLSYRLYDEMPPSSLQRLEGHRRNNSSTVTGELVGCFSPQSKKAREHYLNADIVTFTEVSKDPKGMEWLWNPQIVGIYNRLLQRCELNKHTTEAASGALQNITAGDRRWAGVLSRLALEQERILNPVLDRVRTADHHQLRSLTGLIRNLSRHARNKDEMSTKVVSHLIEKLPGSVGDKAPPADVIVNIIAVLNNLVVESPMAARDIVYFDGLRKLFYIKKRRDSSDNEKSSRAAASLLGNMWQYTKLHRDFKMKGYRKEDFLGL
;
A
#
# COMPACT_ATOMS: atom_id res chain seq x y z
N ARG A 1 19.99 36.26 -20.64
CA ARG A 1 19.26 35.11 -21.29
C ARG A 1 19.51 33.93 -20.40
N SER A 2 18.56 33.65 -19.50
CA SER A 2 18.57 32.40 -18.76
C SER A 2 18.44 31.28 -19.82
N LEU A 3 19.48 30.51 -20.00
CA LEU A 3 19.39 29.21 -20.60
C LEU A 3 18.49 28.41 -19.68
N ARG A 4 17.19 28.42 -19.94
CA ARG A 4 16.33 27.32 -19.56
C ARG A 4 16.99 26.14 -20.26
N LEU A 5 17.64 25.28 -19.50
CA LEU A 5 18.01 23.97 -19.96
C LEU A 5 16.68 23.32 -20.33
N ALA A 6 16.38 23.38 -21.63
CA ALA A 6 15.26 22.69 -22.19
C ALA A 6 15.41 21.23 -21.80
N ASP A 7 14.35 20.70 -21.20
CA ASP A 7 14.05 19.29 -21.14
C ASP A 7 15.23 18.34 -20.86
N GLY A 8 15.92 18.62 -19.75
CA GLY A 8 16.86 17.65 -19.20
C GLY A 8 16.12 16.40 -18.71
N PRO A 9 16.74 15.23 -18.70
CA PRO A 9 16.16 13.94 -18.26
C PRO A 9 15.66 13.95 -16.80
N LEU A 10 15.79 15.05 -16.11
CA LEU A 10 15.37 15.28 -14.72
C LEU A 10 14.03 16.00 -14.59
N GLN A 11 13.38 16.38 -15.69
CA GLN A 11 11.97 16.74 -15.54
C GLN A 11 11.22 15.46 -15.23
N PRO A 12 10.73 15.30 -14.00
CA PRO A 12 9.95 14.14 -13.67
C PRO A 12 8.67 14.23 -14.47
N THR A 13 8.57 13.43 -15.48
CA THR A 13 7.25 13.10 -15.96
C THR A 13 6.59 12.30 -14.86
N ALA A 14 5.42 12.71 -14.42
CA ALA A 14 4.61 11.99 -13.44
C ALA A 14 4.55 10.48 -13.72
N ILE A 15 4.67 10.09 -14.96
CA ILE A 15 4.67 8.72 -15.46
C ILE A 15 5.91 7.90 -15.01
N ALA A 16 7.08 8.49 -14.86
CA ALA A 16 8.28 7.74 -14.48
C ALA A 16 8.30 7.43 -12.97
N ASP A 17 7.75 8.31 -12.16
CA ASP A 17 7.70 8.16 -10.72
C ASP A 17 6.52 7.27 -10.30
N ASP A 18 5.45 7.27 -11.07
CA ASP A 18 4.23 6.49 -10.82
C ASP A 18 4.44 4.98 -10.95
N ARG A 19 5.43 4.55 -11.71
CA ARG A 19 5.71 3.11 -11.90
C ARG A 19 6.10 2.40 -10.63
N TYR A 20 6.64 3.11 -9.66
CA TYR A 20 7.13 2.56 -8.41
C TYR A 20 6.15 2.73 -7.25
N SER A 21 5.12 3.51 -7.43
CA SER A 21 4.11 3.75 -6.39
C SER A 21 3.10 2.60 -6.26
N VAL A 22 2.97 1.75 -7.28
CA VAL A 22 2.09 0.57 -7.23
C VAL A 22 2.91 -0.68 -6.98
N ILE A 23 3.45 -0.79 -5.78
CA ILE A 23 3.92 -2.07 -5.28
C ILE A 23 2.86 -2.59 -4.32
N SER A 24 2.18 -3.63 -4.73
CA SER A 24 1.25 -4.35 -3.87
C SER A 24 1.98 -5.51 -3.21
N GLU A 25 1.95 -5.54 -1.92
CA GLU A 25 2.37 -6.69 -1.14
C GLU A 25 1.14 -7.50 -0.77
N GLN A 26 1.11 -8.73 -1.21
CA GLN A 26 0.04 -9.67 -0.93
C GLN A 26 0.43 -10.56 0.24
N LEU A 27 -0.44 -10.67 1.23
CA LEU A 27 -0.31 -11.61 2.32
C LEU A 27 -1.36 -12.70 2.16
N ASP A 28 -0.90 -13.92 2.05
CA ASP A 28 -1.77 -15.09 2.16
C ASP A 28 -2.17 -15.32 3.62
N PRO A 29 -3.33 -15.95 3.88
CA PRO A 29 -3.77 -16.24 5.24
C PRO A 29 -2.78 -17.05 6.08
N VAL A 30 -1.85 -17.78 5.43
CA VAL A 30 -0.81 -18.59 6.07
C VAL A 30 0.50 -17.80 6.27
N GLY A 31 0.55 -16.54 5.92
CA GLY A 31 1.67 -15.66 6.18
C GLY A 31 2.77 -15.61 5.12
N HIS A 32 2.53 -16.18 3.94
CA HIS A 32 3.42 -15.98 2.79
C HIS A 32 3.22 -14.57 2.21
N ARG A 33 4.31 -13.92 1.85
CA ARG A 33 4.29 -12.60 1.22
C ARG A 33 4.63 -12.73 -0.25
N THR A 34 3.75 -12.25 -1.10
CA THR A 34 3.99 -12.17 -2.53
C THR A 34 4.03 -10.71 -2.94
N LEU A 35 5.15 -10.30 -3.50
CA LEU A 35 5.32 -8.94 -4.02
C LEU A 35 4.90 -8.89 -5.49
N TYR A 36 3.97 -8.03 -5.81
CA TYR A 36 3.57 -7.73 -7.17
C TYR A 36 4.10 -6.36 -7.58
N LYS A 37 4.77 -6.34 -8.71
CA LYS A 37 5.27 -5.11 -9.32
C LYS A 37 4.49 -4.84 -10.62
N SER A 38 3.94 -3.65 -10.73
CA SER A 38 3.36 -3.20 -12.00
C SER A 38 4.45 -3.01 -13.06
N GLN A 39 4.35 -3.71 -14.15
CA GLN A 39 5.14 -3.41 -15.35
C GLN A 39 4.35 -2.49 -16.28
N GLY A 40 5.05 -1.61 -16.97
CA GLY A 40 4.52 -0.47 -17.71
C GLY A 40 3.47 -0.71 -18.81
N ASN A 41 2.98 -1.92 -19.00
CA ASN A 41 1.93 -2.28 -19.93
C ASN A 41 0.66 -2.81 -19.24
N GLY A 42 0.43 -2.46 -17.98
CA GLY A 42 -0.79 -2.86 -17.27
C GLY A 42 -0.80 -4.29 -16.75
N GLY A 43 0.28 -5.03 -16.87
CA GLY A 43 0.43 -6.36 -16.29
C GLY A 43 1.20 -6.31 -14.97
N PHE A 44 0.73 -7.07 -13.98
CA PHE A 44 1.48 -7.32 -12.76
C PHE A 44 2.29 -8.61 -12.93
N THR A 45 3.58 -8.55 -12.69
CA THR A 45 4.41 -9.76 -12.60
C THR A 45 4.70 -10.10 -11.14
N ARG A 46 4.46 -11.34 -10.80
CA ARG A 46 4.88 -11.93 -9.51
C ARG A 46 6.41 -11.90 -9.45
N SER A 47 6.98 -11.09 -8.58
CA SER A 47 8.43 -10.93 -8.53
C SER A 47 9.11 -11.85 -7.51
N TYR A 48 8.55 -12.08 -6.32
CA TYR A 48 9.14 -12.93 -5.28
C TYR A 48 8.10 -13.46 -4.31
N THR A 49 8.27 -14.69 -3.88
CA THR A 49 7.60 -15.26 -2.72
C THR A 49 8.64 -15.34 -1.59
N PHE A 50 8.43 -14.60 -0.52
CA PHE A 50 9.26 -14.69 0.67
C PHE A 50 8.58 -15.57 1.71
N GLU A 51 9.18 -16.71 1.98
CA GLU A 51 8.89 -17.40 3.23
C GLU A 51 9.44 -16.56 4.38
N ARG A 52 8.60 -16.21 5.31
CA ARG A 52 9.04 -15.60 6.54
C ARG A 52 9.75 -16.67 7.37
N GLN A 53 11.07 -16.73 7.26
CA GLN A 53 11.86 -17.54 8.19
C GLN A 53 11.53 -17.10 9.62
N MET A 54 10.92 -17.99 10.34
CA MET A 54 10.88 -17.89 11.79
C MET A 54 12.31 -17.99 12.27
N SER A 55 12.89 -16.90 12.73
CA SER A 55 14.08 -16.99 13.56
C SER A 55 13.68 -17.72 14.83
N ALA A 56 14.11 -18.96 14.92
CA ALA A 56 14.08 -19.72 16.16
C ALA A 56 14.83 -18.91 17.21
N GLY A 57 14.16 -18.71 18.34
CA GLY A 57 14.59 -17.81 19.37
C GLY A 57 15.96 -18.10 19.90
N SER A 58 16.70 -17.08 20.13
CA SER A 58 17.71 -17.06 21.17
C SER A 58 17.04 -16.61 22.45
N THR A 59 17.15 -17.46 23.43
CA THR A 59 16.86 -17.18 24.83
C THR A 59 17.61 -15.93 25.30
N ALA A 60 16.87 -14.87 25.61
CA ALA A 60 17.40 -13.79 26.44
C ALA A 60 16.40 -13.45 27.54
N LYS A 61 16.95 -13.48 28.72
CA LYS A 61 16.35 -13.20 30.02
C LYS A 61 15.85 -11.78 30.16
N ALA A 62 14.80 -11.71 30.97
CA ALA A 62 14.44 -10.61 31.86
C ALA A 62 13.56 -9.47 31.33
N GLY A 63 12.32 -9.49 31.73
CA GLY A 63 11.72 -8.49 32.62
C GLY A 63 11.36 -7.15 31.98
N SER A 64 10.21 -7.09 31.32
CA SER A 64 9.23 -6.04 31.57
C SER A 64 7.89 -6.49 31.01
N HIS A 65 6.89 -6.49 31.85
CA HIS A 65 5.51 -6.77 31.46
C HIS A 65 5.03 -5.68 30.50
N CYS A 66 5.16 -5.94 29.21
CA CYS A 66 4.33 -5.34 28.21
C CYS A 66 3.51 -6.48 27.60
N SER A 67 2.24 -6.54 27.92
CA SER A 67 1.31 -7.50 27.33
C SER A 67 1.25 -7.25 25.82
N ARG A 68 2.08 -7.97 25.08
CA ARG A 68 1.98 -8.06 23.64
C ARG A 68 0.67 -8.76 23.32
N ALA A 69 -0.25 -8.04 22.70
CA ALA A 69 -1.33 -8.71 22.00
C ALA A 69 -0.75 -9.77 21.05
N PRO A 70 -1.28 -10.99 21.04
CA PRO A 70 -0.77 -12.04 20.16
C PRO A 70 -0.80 -11.54 18.72
N SER A 71 0.26 -11.81 17.98
CA SER A 71 0.33 -11.40 16.56
C SER A 71 -0.85 -12.02 15.82
N VAL A 72 -1.42 -11.30 14.84
CA VAL A 72 -2.54 -11.79 14.03
C VAL A 72 -2.24 -13.15 13.41
N ARG A 73 -0.96 -13.45 13.20
CA ARG A 73 -0.49 -14.77 12.76
C ARG A 73 -0.78 -15.88 13.78
N SER A 74 -0.55 -15.63 15.07
CA SER A 74 -0.85 -16.62 16.10
C SER A 74 -2.35 -16.83 16.28
N LEU A 75 -3.17 -15.81 15.99
CA LEU A 75 -4.63 -15.93 15.99
C LEU A 75 -5.14 -16.74 14.80
N ALA A 76 -4.57 -16.53 13.60
CA ALA A 76 -4.92 -17.30 12.43
C ALA A 76 -4.47 -18.76 12.55
N GLU A 77 -3.27 -19.00 13.05
CA GLU A 77 -2.76 -20.35 13.31
C GLU A 77 -3.56 -21.04 14.43
N SER A 78 -3.97 -20.33 15.47
CA SER A 78 -4.80 -20.86 16.53
C SER A 78 -6.21 -21.21 16.05
N SER A 79 -6.81 -20.37 15.21
CA SER A 79 -8.16 -20.66 14.69
C SER A 79 -8.18 -21.81 13.73
N HIS A 80 -7.16 -21.95 12.87
CA HIS A 80 -7.00 -23.12 12.00
C HIS A 80 -6.76 -24.40 12.81
N HIS A 81 -5.89 -24.33 13.79
CA HIS A 81 -5.61 -25.49 14.64
C HIS A 81 -6.84 -25.92 15.46
N LEU A 82 -7.65 -24.97 15.96
CA LEU A 82 -8.91 -25.25 16.63
C LEU A 82 -9.95 -25.83 15.67
N GLN A 83 -10.03 -25.36 14.45
CA GLN A 83 -10.91 -25.92 13.42
C GLN A 83 -10.47 -27.33 13.02
N ASP A 84 -9.17 -27.54 12.86
CA ASP A 84 -8.61 -28.86 12.56
C ASP A 84 -8.81 -29.83 13.72
N GLN A 85 -8.64 -29.39 14.97
CA GLN A 85 -8.94 -30.20 16.14
C GLN A 85 -10.42 -30.57 16.23
N ARG A 86 -11.32 -29.59 16.01
CA ARG A 86 -12.77 -29.88 15.99
C ARG A 86 -13.15 -30.82 14.85
N ALA A 87 -12.57 -30.65 13.67
CA ALA A 87 -12.76 -31.55 12.54
C ALA A 87 -12.26 -32.95 12.87
N MET A 88 -11.09 -33.06 13.51
CA MET A 88 -10.54 -34.36 13.96
C MET A 88 -11.36 -34.99 15.08
N GLU A 89 -11.86 -34.19 16.04
CA GLU A 89 -12.74 -34.69 17.11
C GLU A 89 -14.07 -35.17 16.56
N MET A 90 -14.67 -34.45 15.60
CA MET A 90 -15.88 -34.91 14.92
C MET A 90 -15.62 -36.14 14.06
N TYR A 91 -14.47 -36.15 13.36
CA TYR A 91 -14.03 -37.32 12.61
C TYR A 91 -13.87 -38.54 13.53
N ASN A 92 -13.21 -38.38 14.66
CA ASN A 92 -13.01 -39.44 15.66
C ASN A 92 -14.32 -39.84 16.36
N GLY A 93 -15.22 -38.89 16.65
CA GLY A 93 -16.51 -39.12 17.27
C GLY A 93 -17.48 -39.94 16.37
N HIS A 94 -17.49 -39.62 15.07
CA HIS A 94 -18.28 -40.40 14.10
C HIS A 94 -17.69 -41.77 13.79
N SER A 95 -16.38 -41.93 14.00
CA SER A 95 -15.73 -43.23 13.80
C SER A 95 -16.17 -44.27 14.80
N THR A 96 -16.43 -43.88 16.03
CA THR A 96 -16.97 -44.78 17.05
C THR A 96 -18.39 -45.23 16.74
N LEU A 97 -19.17 -44.41 16.03
CA LEU A 97 -20.53 -44.77 15.59
C LEU A 97 -20.54 -45.67 14.32
N LEU A 98 -19.58 -45.46 13.43
CA LEU A 98 -19.45 -46.23 12.19
C LEU A 98 -18.72 -47.57 12.39
N SER A 99 -17.87 -47.71 13.41
CA SER A 99 -17.16 -48.97 13.72
C SER A 99 -18.08 -50.10 14.19
N HIS A 100 -19.33 -49.80 14.54
CA HIS A 100 -20.35 -50.82 14.86
C HIS A 100 -21.07 -51.40 13.64
N GLN A 101 -20.82 -50.88 12.42
CA GLN A 101 -21.51 -51.32 11.20
C GLN A 101 -20.65 -51.89 10.08
N SER A 102 -19.43 -52.21 10.26
CA SER A 102 -18.51 -52.93 9.38
C SER A 102 -17.15 -52.22 9.14
N GLY A 103 -16.10 -52.91 9.51
CA GLY A 103 -14.76 -52.83 8.94
C GLY A 103 -14.07 -51.46 8.93
N GLY A 104 -13.14 -51.26 9.87
CA GLY A 104 -11.95 -50.45 9.73
C GLY A 104 -12.12 -48.97 9.40
N PHE A 105 -11.82 -48.13 10.38
CA PHE A 105 -11.74 -46.65 10.30
C PHE A 105 -10.72 -46.10 9.28
N ASP A 106 -9.81 -46.96 8.82
CA ASP A 106 -8.73 -46.60 7.88
C ASP A 106 -9.21 -46.50 6.42
N ASP A 107 -10.50 -46.68 6.13
CA ASP A 107 -11.03 -46.73 4.76
C ASP A 107 -11.85 -45.53 4.30
N ILE A 108 -11.89 -44.41 5.06
CA ILE A 108 -12.51 -43.18 4.53
C ILE A 108 -11.48 -42.44 3.68
N GLY A 109 -11.58 -42.65 2.36
CA GLY A 109 -10.78 -41.89 1.39
C GLY A 109 -11.50 -40.65 0.88
N LEU A 110 -10.80 -39.84 0.11
CA LEU A 110 -11.39 -38.70 -0.58
C LEU A 110 -12.67 -39.02 -1.37
N PRO A 111 -12.74 -40.12 -2.14
CA PRO A 111 -13.96 -40.44 -2.87
C PRO A 111 -15.17 -40.61 -1.97
N SER A 112 -15.02 -41.26 -0.83
CA SER A 112 -16.11 -41.44 0.14
C SER A 112 -16.52 -40.15 0.80
N ALA A 113 -15.55 -39.29 1.16
CA ALA A 113 -15.80 -37.96 1.73
C ALA A 113 -16.61 -37.09 0.77
N VAL A 114 -16.27 -37.10 -0.51
CA VAL A 114 -16.99 -36.34 -1.55
C VAL A 114 -18.42 -36.88 -1.72
N LYS A 115 -18.63 -38.17 -1.64
CA LYS A 115 -19.99 -38.77 -1.65
C LYS A 115 -20.83 -38.32 -0.46
N TYR A 116 -20.24 -38.20 0.71
CA TYR A 116 -20.96 -37.72 1.90
C TYR A 116 -21.49 -36.31 1.77
N LEU A 117 -20.89 -35.46 0.91
CA LEU A 117 -21.35 -34.10 0.69
C LEU A 117 -22.76 -34.00 0.10
N ILE A 118 -23.19 -35.04 -0.64
CA ILE A 118 -24.52 -35.11 -1.25
C ILE A 118 -25.50 -36.01 -0.47
N ALA A 119 -25.08 -36.52 0.69
CA ALA A 119 -25.97 -37.29 1.55
C ALA A 119 -27.09 -36.41 2.14
N SER A 120 -28.23 -37.04 2.44
CA SER A 120 -29.35 -36.34 3.08
C SER A 120 -29.12 -36.07 4.57
N ASP A 121 -28.24 -36.84 5.21
CA ASP A 121 -27.90 -36.68 6.63
C ASP A 121 -26.87 -35.55 6.82
N PRO A 122 -27.21 -34.47 7.55
CA PRO A 122 -26.27 -33.41 7.84
C PRO A 122 -24.98 -33.86 8.53
N ASN A 123 -25.06 -34.92 9.37
CA ASN A 123 -23.87 -35.46 10.05
C ASN A 123 -22.86 -36.05 9.05
N LEU A 124 -23.33 -36.69 8.01
CA LEU A 124 -22.45 -37.19 6.93
C LEU A 124 -21.88 -36.06 6.10
N GLN A 125 -22.66 -35.02 5.84
CA GLN A 125 -22.18 -33.82 5.16
C GLN A 125 -21.05 -33.13 5.95
N VAL A 126 -21.21 -33.02 7.27
CA VAL A 126 -20.17 -32.50 8.17
C VAL A 126 -18.92 -33.36 8.11
N LEU A 127 -19.09 -34.67 8.19
CA LEU A 127 -17.97 -35.62 8.14
C LEU A 127 -17.18 -35.51 6.83
N GLY A 128 -17.85 -35.47 5.71
CA GLY A 128 -17.23 -35.33 4.39
C GLY A 128 -16.49 -33.98 4.24
N ALA A 129 -17.14 -32.89 4.62
CA ALA A 129 -16.55 -31.57 4.57
C ALA A 129 -15.36 -31.41 5.52
N ALA A 130 -15.47 -31.92 6.75
CA ALA A 130 -14.38 -31.90 7.74
C ALA A 130 -13.17 -32.73 7.27
N TYR A 131 -13.40 -33.88 6.68
CA TYR A 131 -12.34 -34.70 6.09
C TYR A 131 -11.60 -33.93 4.98
N LEU A 132 -12.34 -33.33 4.05
CA LEU A 132 -11.76 -32.50 2.97
C LEU A 132 -10.98 -31.31 3.53
N GLN A 133 -11.53 -30.63 4.52
CA GLN A 133 -10.87 -29.50 5.17
C GLN A 133 -9.51 -29.90 5.74
N HIS A 134 -9.45 -31.00 6.47
CA HIS A 134 -8.23 -31.51 7.07
C HIS A 134 -7.23 -32.02 6.01
N LYS A 135 -7.69 -32.87 5.08
CA LYS A 135 -6.84 -33.49 4.07
C LYS A 135 -6.26 -32.48 3.08
N CYS A 136 -7.02 -31.47 2.72
CA CYS A 136 -6.64 -30.45 1.74
C CYS A 136 -5.96 -29.22 2.37
N TYR A 137 -5.61 -29.26 3.65
CA TYR A 137 -4.90 -28.17 4.30
C TYR A 137 -3.53 -27.93 3.68
N SER A 138 -2.72 -28.98 3.50
CA SER A 138 -1.36 -28.88 2.98
C SER A 138 -1.04 -29.82 1.82
N ASP A 139 -1.91 -30.77 1.53
CA ASP A 139 -1.71 -31.81 0.51
C ASP A 139 -2.20 -31.33 -0.86
N SER A 140 -1.28 -30.89 -1.72
CA SER A 140 -1.61 -30.40 -3.06
C SER A 140 -2.20 -31.47 -3.97
N ASN A 141 -1.85 -32.74 -3.79
CA ASN A 141 -2.44 -33.84 -4.55
C ASN A 141 -3.90 -34.09 -4.14
N ALA A 142 -4.18 -33.99 -2.84
CA ALA A 142 -5.55 -34.09 -2.33
C ALA A 142 -6.45 -32.97 -2.89
N LYS A 143 -5.93 -31.74 -3.01
CA LYS A 143 -6.64 -30.61 -3.62
C LYS A 143 -7.00 -30.88 -5.08
N LYS A 144 -6.08 -31.45 -5.87
CA LYS A 144 -6.33 -31.85 -7.26
C LYS A 144 -7.34 -33.00 -7.36
N GLN A 145 -7.19 -34.01 -6.52
CA GLN A 145 -8.08 -35.16 -6.49
C GLN A 145 -9.50 -34.75 -6.10
N ALA A 146 -9.66 -33.89 -5.12
CA ALA A 146 -10.97 -33.37 -4.72
C ALA A 146 -11.67 -32.64 -5.88
N ARG A 147 -10.95 -31.84 -6.65
CA ARG A 147 -11.49 -31.22 -7.86
C ARG A 147 -11.90 -32.25 -8.89
N SER A 148 -11.08 -33.25 -9.15
CA SER A 148 -11.38 -34.32 -10.10
C SER A 148 -12.62 -35.12 -9.70
N LEU A 149 -12.88 -35.27 -8.41
CA LEU A 149 -14.06 -35.91 -7.85
C LEU A 149 -15.31 -35.01 -7.81
N GLN A 150 -15.23 -33.80 -8.37
CA GLN A 150 -16.33 -32.83 -8.38
C GLN A 150 -16.74 -32.34 -6.97
N ALA A 151 -15.78 -32.19 -6.07
CA ALA A 151 -16.03 -31.67 -4.73
C ALA A 151 -16.45 -30.20 -4.76
N MET A 152 -15.94 -29.41 -5.72
CA MET A 152 -16.17 -27.96 -5.77
C MET A 152 -17.67 -27.60 -5.85
N PRO A 153 -18.44 -28.09 -6.84
CA PRO A 153 -19.87 -27.77 -6.92
C PRO A 153 -20.66 -28.31 -5.73
N LYS A 154 -20.27 -29.45 -5.18
CA LYS A 154 -20.94 -30.07 -4.03
C LYS A 154 -20.75 -29.26 -2.76
N LEU A 155 -19.55 -28.72 -2.52
CA LEU A 155 -19.26 -27.83 -1.40
C LEU A 155 -20.00 -26.49 -1.54
N VAL A 156 -20.04 -25.91 -2.73
CA VAL A 156 -20.74 -24.65 -2.99
C VAL A 156 -22.23 -24.74 -2.61
N LYS A 157 -22.87 -25.86 -2.92
CA LYS A 157 -24.27 -26.11 -2.51
C LYS A 157 -24.46 -26.16 -0.99
N LEU A 158 -23.42 -26.48 -0.25
CA LEU A 158 -23.47 -26.58 1.21
C LEU A 158 -23.18 -25.25 1.92
N PHE A 159 -22.70 -24.23 1.23
CA PHE A 159 -22.39 -22.93 1.85
C PHE A 159 -23.58 -22.29 2.54
N ASN A 160 -24.78 -22.49 2.01
CA ASN A 160 -26.02 -21.95 2.56
C ASN A 160 -26.96 -23.07 3.06
N SER A 161 -26.40 -24.17 3.55
CA SER A 161 -27.13 -25.23 4.23
C SER A 161 -27.88 -24.68 5.45
N PRO A 162 -29.08 -25.18 5.75
CA PRO A 162 -29.79 -24.81 6.99
C PRO A 162 -29.06 -25.29 8.25
N ASN A 163 -28.11 -26.20 8.15
CA ASN A 163 -27.27 -26.64 9.26
C ASN A 163 -25.99 -25.84 9.32
N GLN A 164 -25.77 -25.10 10.40
CA GLN A 164 -24.63 -24.20 10.57
C GLN A 164 -23.29 -24.95 10.62
N GLU A 165 -23.24 -26.14 11.21
CA GLU A 165 -22.02 -26.96 11.22
C GLU A 165 -21.61 -27.37 9.81
N VAL A 166 -22.58 -27.72 8.95
CA VAL A 166 -22.35 -28.00 7.54
C VAL A 166 -21.76 -26.79 6.82
N GLN A 167 -22.34 -25.61 7.05
CA GLN A 167 -21.83 -24.36 6.46
C GLN A 167 -20.38 -24.08 6.89
N ARG A 168 -20.08 -24.21 8.17
CA ARG A 168 -18.74 -23.97 8.71
C ARG A 168 -17.70 -24.88 8.11
N HIS A 169 -17.96 -26.18 8.03
CA HIS A 169 -17.02 -27.15 7.47
C HIS A 169 -16.92 -27.05 5.95
N ALA A 170 -18.01 -26.80 5.25
CA ALA A 170 -17.99 -26.61 3.80
C ALA A 170 -17.18 -25.37 3.39
N THR A 171 -17.36 -24.25 4.08
CA THR A 171 -16.57 -23.04 3.82
C THR A 171 -15.11 -23.20 4.26
N GLY A 172 -14.86 -23.86 5.38
CA GLY A 172 -13.52 -24.18 5.84
C GLY A 172 -12.76 -25.09 4.88
N ALA A 173 -13.43 -26.13 4.36
CA ALA A 173 -12.86 -26.99 3.34
C ALA A 173 -12.52 -26.23 2.05
N MET A 174 -13.42 -25.37 1.60
CA MET A 174 -13.18 -24.55 0.41
C MET A 174 -12.01 -23.59 0.59
N ARG A 175 -11.89 -22.96 1.74
CA ARG A 175 -10.76 -22.09 2.06
C ARG A 175 -9.42 -22.80 1.88
N ASN A 176 -9.32 -24.04 2.35
CA ASN A 176 -8.12 -24.87 2.21
C ASN A 176 -7.92 -25.35 0.77
N LEU A 177 -8.99 -25.76 0.09
CA LEU A 177 -8.92 -26.27 -1.28
C LEU A 177 -8.41 -25.27 -2.31
N ILE A 178 -8.76 -24.01 -2.16
CA ILE A 178 -8.36 -22.96 -3.10
C ILE A 178 -7.00 -22.34 -2.77
N TYR A 179 -6.50 -22.54 -1.53
CA TYR A 179 -5.21 -21.99 -1.12
C TYR A 179 -4.10 -22.59 -1.98
N ASP A 180 -3.31 -21.71 -2.59
CA ASP A 180 -2.20 -22.08 -3.49
C ASP A 180 -2.60 -23.06 -4.62
N ASN A 181 -3.82 -22.91 -5.13
CA ASN A 181 -4.34 -23.74 -6.24
C ASN A 181 -5.20 -22.91 -7.19
N ALA A 182 -4.60 -22.46 -8.28
CA ALA A 182 -5.25 -21.58 -9.26
C ALA A 182 -6.45 -22.24 -9.95
N GLU A 183 -6.37 -23.54 -10.24
CA GLU A 183 -7.46 -24.27 -10.89
C GLU A 183 -8.67 -24.44 -9.97
N ASN A 184 -8.45 -24.65 -8.68
CA ASN A 184 -9.53 -24.71 -7.70
C ASN A 184 -10.18 -23.33 -7.49
N LYS A 185 -9.41 -22.25 -7.49
CA LYS A 185 -9.95 -20.88 -7.46
C LYS A 185 -10.89 -20.64 -8.63
N LEU A 186 -10.46 -21.00 -9.82
CA LEU A 186 -11.28 -20.86 -11.03
C LEU A 186 -12.54 -21.72 -10.97
N ALA A 187 -12.41 -22.97 -10.53
CA ALA A 187 -13.55 -23.88 -10.37
C ALA A 187 -14.60 -23.32 -9.40
N LEU A 188 -14.18 -22.77 -8.27
CA LEU A 188 -15.10 -22.12 -7.33
C LEU A 188 -15.88 -20.97 -7.98
N VAL A 189 -15.20 -20.14 -8.74
CA VAL A 189 -15.83 -19.00 -9.42
C VAL A 189 -16.81 -19.47 -10.52
N GLU A 190 -16.43 -20.48 -11.29
CA GLU A 190 -17.27 -21.06 -12.34
C GLU A 190 -18.54 -21.73 -11.80
N GLU A 191 -18.50 -22.24 -10.57
CA GLU A 191 -19.65 -22.84 -9.89
C GLU A 191 -20.54 -21.80 -9.18
N ASN A 192 -20.48 -20.55 -9.57
CA ASN A 192 -21.23 -19.47 -8.95
C ASN A 192 -20.90 -19.23 -7.47
N GLY A 193 -19.67 -19.57 -7.08
CA GLY A 193 -19.24 -19.55 -5.68
C GLY A 193 -19.24 -18.16 -5.06
N ILE A 194 -18.91 -17.13 -5.80
CA ILE A 194 -18.90 -15.74 -5.29
C ILE A 194 -20.30 -15.31 -4.87
N TYR A 195 -21.31 -15.59 -5.65
CA TYR A 195 -22.71 -15.31 -5.31
C TYR A 195 -23.13 -16.02 -4.02
N GLU A 196 -22.80 -17.30 -3.90
CA GLU A 196 -23.13 -18.10 -2.71
C GLU A 196 -22.36 -17.61 -1.47
N LEU A 197 -21.10 -17.19 -1.63
CA LEU A 197 -20.31 -16.61 -0.53
C LEU A 197 -20.92 -15.28 -0.03
N MET A 198 -21.43 -14.47 -0.92
CA MET A 198 -22.09 -13.22 -0.53
C MET A 198 -23.39 -13.47 0.24
N ARG A 199 -24.12 -14.52 -0.10
CA ARG A 199 -25.27 -14.97 0.70
C ARG A 199 -24.83 -15.45 2.08
N THR A 200 -23.78 -16.25 2.16
CA THR A 200 -23.24 -16.78 3.41
C THR A 200 -22.71 -15.67 4.32
N LEU A 201 -22.13 -14.62 3.75
CA LEU A 201 -21.60 -13.50 4.51
C LEU A 201 -22.66 -12.74 5.33
N ARG A 202 -23.93 -12.88 4.98
CA ARG A 202 -25.07 -12.29 5.71
C ARG A 202 -25.39 -13.01 7.02
N GLU A 203 -24.91 -14.23 7.18
CA GLU A 203 -25.08 -14.97 8.42
C GLU A 203 -24.28 -14.32 9.57
N PRO A 204 -24.84 -14.20 10.77
CA PRO A 204 -24.17 -13.52 11.87
C PRO A 204 -23.10 -14.35 12.59
N ASP A 205 -22.73 -15.48 12.05
CA ASP A 205 -21.74 -16.38 12.62
C ASP A 205 -20.31 -15.97 12.28
N ASP A 206 -19.49 -15.73 13.29
CA ASP A 206 -18.12 -15.27 13.11
C ASP A 206 -17.21 -16.31 12.42
N GLU A 207 -17.40 -17.59 12.69
CA GLU A 207 -16.63 -18.66 12.01
C GLU A 207 -16.91 -18.71 10.51
N LEU A 208 -18.18 -18.57 10.13
CA LEU A 208 -18.55 -18.46 8.71
C LEU A 208 -17.93 -17.21 8.06
N ARG A 209 -18.02 -16.10 8.73
CA ARG A 209 -17.46 -14.83 8.22
C ARG A 209 -15.96 -14.87 8.08
N LYS A 210 -15.26 -15.52 9.02
CA LYS A 210 -13.80 -15.77 8.88
C LYS A 210 -13.50 -16.63 7.65
N ASN A 211 -14.23 -17.70 7.45
CA ASN A 211 -14.03 -18.57 6.30
C ASN A 211 -14.35 -17.86 4.99
N VAL A 212 -15.47 -17.15 4.91
CA VAL A 212 -15.86 -16.41 3.69
C VAL A 212 -14.84 -15.33 3.34
N THR A 213 -14.45 -14.50 4.29
CA THR A 213 -13.47 -13.44 4.07
C THR A 213 -12.08 -13.98 3.75
N GLY A 214 -11.71 -15.11 4.36
CA GLY A 214 -10.48 -15.83 4.02
C GLY A 214 -10.50 -16.40 2.60
N ILE A 215 -11.62 -16.94 2.16
CA ILE A 215 -11.81 -17.40 0.76
C ILE A 215 -11.68 -16.22 -0.21
N LEU A 216 -12.33 -15.11 0.07
CA LEU A 216 -12.24 -13.91 -0.77
C LEU A 216 -10.80 -13.44 -0.89
N TRP A 217 -10.08 -13.39 0.21
CA TRP A 217 -8.68 -13.00 0.19
C TRP A 217 -7.83 -13.96 -0.66
N ASN A 218 -8.00 -15.27 -0.50
CA ASN A 218 -7.33 -16.27 -1.33
C ASN A 218 -7.66 -16.10 -2.82
N LEU A 219 -8.92 -15.90 -3.18
CA LEU A 219 -9.34 -15.65 -4.56
C LEU A 219 -8.68 -14.39 -5.14
N SER A 220 -8.54 -13.35 -4.35
CA SER A 220 -7.96 -12.06 -4.78
C SER A 220 -6.47 -12.12 -5.11
N SER A 221 -5.80 -13.22 -4.79
CA SER A 221 -4.41 -13.44 -5.20
C SER A 221 -4.25 -13.76 -6.68
N SER A 222 -5.33 -14.11 -7.37
CA SER A 222 -5.33 -14.38 -8.80
C SER A 222 -5.69 -13.12 -9.58
N ASP A 223 -4.77 -12.63 -10.39
CA ASP A 223 -4.95 -11.37 -11.13
C ASP A 223 -6.16 -11.38 -12.06
N ASN A 224 -6.44 -12.52 -12.70
CA ASN A 224 -7.58 -12.70 -13.58
C ASN A 224 -8.95 -12.69 -12.88
N LEU A 225 -8.99 -12.80 -11.55
CA LEU A 225 -10.23 -12.79 -10.78
C LEU A 225 -10.53 -11.44 -10.12
N LYS A 226 -9.56 -10.53 -10.03
CA LYS A 226 -9.67 -9.29 -9.25
C LYS A 226 -10.79 -8.39 -9.73
N ASP A 227 -10.92 -8.17 -11.03
CA ASP A 227 -11.97 -7.28 -11.59
C ASP A 227 -13.37 -7.85 -11.33
N ARG A 228 -13.55 -9.15 -11.49
CA ARG A 228 -14.82 -9.82 -11.20
C ARG A 228 -15.17 -9.79 -9.72
N LEU A 229 -14.19 -10.06 -8.85
CA LEU A 229 -14.37 -9.98 -7.41
C LEU A 229 -14.79 -8.57 -6.98
N ALA A 230 -14.16 -7.55 -7.51
CA ALA A 230 -14.53 -6.17 -7.22
C ALA A 230 -15.97 -5.87 -7.60
N ARG A 231 -16.39 -6.27 -8.79
CA ARG A 231 -17.76 -6.06 -9.28
C ARG A 231 -18.81 -6.76 -8.41
N ASP A 232 -18.53 -7.99 -8.00
CA ASP A 232 -19.53 -8.86 -7.38
C ASP A 232 -19.56 -8.79 -5.84
N THR A 233 -18.57 -8.17 -5.19
CA THR A 233 -18.44 -8.26 -3.72
C THR A 233 -18.33 -6.94 -2.98
N LEU A 234 -17.83 -5.87 -3.59
CA LEU A 234 -17.40 -4.66 -2.86
C LEU A 234 -18.52 -4.02 -2.05
N GLU A 235 -19.71 -3.85 -2.62
CA GLU A 235 -20.82 -3.20 -1.90
C GLU A 235 -21.24 -4.02 -0.68
N GLN A 236 -21.42 -5.32 -0.84
CA GLN A 236 -21.86 -6.19 0.25
C GLN A 236 -20.80 -6.32 1.34
N LEU A 237 -19.55 -6.50 0.97
CA LEU A 237 -18.44 -6.57 1.93
C LEU A 237 -18.32 -5.26 2.73
N THR A 238 -18.49 -4.14 2.07
CA THR A 238 -18.43 -2.82 2.73
C THR A 238 -19.56 -2.68 3.74
N ASP A 239 -20.80 -2.98 3.35
CA ASP A 239 -21.97 -2.85 4.23
C ASP A 239 -21.95 -3.85 5.38
N LEU A 240 -21.55 -5.08 5.13
CA LEU A 240 -21.64 -6.16 6.13
C LEU A 240 -20.41 -6.25 7.05
N VAL A 241 -19.25 -5.83 6.60
CA VAL A 241 -17.99 -6.01 7.34
C VAL A 241 -17.26 -4.70 7.58
N LEU A 242 -16.95 -3.93 6.53
CA LEU A 242 -16.04 -2.79 6.67
C LEU A 242 -16.65 -1.67 7.50
N VAL A 243 -17.88 -1.26 7.23
CA VAL A 243 -18.54 -0.20 7.98
C VAL A 243 -18.74 -0.61 9.45
N PRO A 244 -19.32 -1.77 9.76
CA PRO A 244 -19.52 -2.17 11.15
C PRO A 244 -18.22 -2.35 11.94
N LEU A 245 -17.20 -2.98 11.36
CA LEU A 245 -15.98 -3.35 12.08
C LEU A 245 -14.89 -2.26 12.07
N SER A 246 -15.01 -1.25 11.22
CA SER A 246 -14.12 -0.08 11.25
C SER A 246 -14.47 0.92 12.33
N GLY A 247 -15.64 0.80 12.95
CA GLY A 247 -16.20 1.76 13.90
C GLY A 247 -16.92 2.95 13.26
N LEU A 248 -17.03 3.02 11.94
CA LEU A 248 -17.68 4.12 11.22
C LEU A 248 -19.16 4.27 11.61
N GLY A 249 -19.83 3.20 11.99
CA GLY A 249 -21.22 3.20 12.42
C GLY A 249 -21.48 3.74 13.83
N GLY A 250 -20.50 4.32 14.52
CA GLY A 250 -20.68 5.00 15.82
C GLY A 250 -20.51 4.13 17.06
N SER A 251 -20.11 2.88 16.94
CA SER A 251 -19.90 1.99 18.09
C SER A 251 -18.61 2.22 18.88
N GLY A 252 -17.80 3.19 18.51
CA GLY A 252 -16.63 3.67 19.26
C GLY A 252 -15.53 2.65 19.57
N VAL A 253 -15.80 1.37 19.51
CA VAL A 253 -14.86 0.29 19.80
C VAL A 253 -14.77 -0.62 18.58
N ILE A 254 -13.58 -0.63 18.01
CA ILE A 254 -13.26 -1.44 16.84
C ILE A 254 -12.89 -2.83 17.32
N GLN A 255 -13.55 -3.87 16.79
CA GLN A 255 -13.12 -5.26 16.89
C GLN A 255 -12.87 -5.73 18.32
N GLN A 256 -13.95 -5.96 19.04
CA GLN A 256 -13.90 -6.32 20.47
C GLN A 256 -13.38 -7.74 20.73
N ASN A 257 -13.37 -8.62 19.72
CA ASN A 257 -12.96 -10.00 19.87
C ASN A 257 -11.99 -10.42 18.77
N PRO A 258 -11.20 -11.51 18.99
CA PRO A 258 -10.25 -12.02 18.00
C PRO A 258 -10.87 -12.44 16.66
N SER A 259 -12.10 -12.93 16.67
CA SER A 259 -12.79 -13.33 15.43
C SER A 259 -13.12 -12.13 14.55
N GLU A 260 -13.64 -11.05 15.11
CA GLU A 260 -13.89 -9.81 14.37
C GLU A 260 -12.59 -9.19 13.83
N ALA A 261 -11.51 -9.25 14.60
CA ALA A 261 -10.21 -8.80 14.17
C ALA A 261 -9.69 -9.59 12.96
N GLU A 262 -9.88 -10.91 12.93
CA GLU A 262 -9.50 -11.75 11.80
C GLU A 262 -10.38 -11.49 10.56
N ILE A 263 -11.69 -11.35 10.74
CA ILE A 263 -12.62 -11.02 9.66
C ILE A 263 -12.21 -9.69 9.00
N PHE A 264 -11.90 -8.69 9.79
CA PHE A 264 -11.46 -7.38 9.29
C PHE A 264 -10.08 -7.46 8.61
N TYR A 265 -9.16 -8.21 9.19
CA TYR A 265 -7.85 -8.45 8.62
C TYR A 265 -7.93 -9.15 7.25
N ASN A 266 -8.73 -10.21 7.13
CA ASN A 266 -8.98 -10.90 5.87
C ASN A 266 -9.58 -9.95 4.83
N SER A 267 -10.56 -9.15 5.24
CA SER A 267 -11.25 -8.21 4.36
C SER A 267 -10.36 -7.09 3.86
N THR A 268 -9.51 -6.52 4.72
CA THR A 268 -8.55 -5.49 4.33
C THR A 268 -7.43 -6.06 3.45
N GLY A 269 -7.00 -7.29 3.69
CA GLY A 269 -6.06 -8.01 2.82
C GLY A 269 -6.64 -8.24 1.42
N PHE A 270 -7.91 -8.63 1.36
CA PHE A 270 -8.67 -8.75 0.12
C PHE A 270 -8.73 -7.42 -0.65
N LEU A 271 -9.09 -6.33 0.02
CA LEU A 271 -9.13 -5.00 -0.58
C LEU A 271 -7.77 -4.54 -1.09
N ARG A 272 -6.72 -4.82 -0.33
CA ARG A 272 -5.34 -4.50 -0.74
C ARG A 272 -4.99 -5.17 -2.06
N ASN A 273 -5.32 -6.45 -2.22
CA ASN A 273 -5.11 -7.16 -3.47
C ASN A 273 -5.94 -6.60 -4.61
N LEU A 274 -7.22 -6.32 -4.39
CA LEU A 274 -8.07 -5.71 -5.42
C LEU A 274 -7.57 -4.34 -5.85
N SER A 275 -7.13 -3.52 -4.93
CA SER A 275 -6.66 -2.15 -5.22
C SER A 275 -5.40 -2.11 -6.10
N SER A 276 -4.71 -3.24 -6.23
CA SER A 276 -3.53 -3.38 -7.09
C SER A 276 -3.85 -3.82 -8.52
N ALA A 277 -5.11 -4.06 -8.87
CA ALA A 277 -5.49 -4.69 -10.13
C ALA A 277 -5.42 -3.74 -11.33
N SER A 278 -6.43 -2.92 -11.52
CA SER A 278 -6.62 -2.09 -12.71
C SER A 278 -7.19 -0.72 -12.35
N GLN A 279 -7.15 0.21 -13.31
CA GLN A 279 -7.82 1.49 -13.16
C GLN A 279 -9.33 1.33 -12.92
N GLN A 280 -9.96 0.42 -13.62
CA GLN A 280 -11.40 0.15 -13.45
C GLN A 280 -11.71 -0.34 -12.04
N THR A 281 -10.90 -1.22 -11.50
CA THR A 281 -11.07 -1.71 -10.13
C THR A 281 -10.82 -0.60 -9.11
N ARG A 282 -9.77 0.21 -9.28
CA ARG A 282 -9.53 1.38 -8.41
C ARG A 282 -10.72 2.33 -8.44
N GLN A 283 -11.28 2.60 -9.61
CA GLN A 283 -12.45 3.46 -9.75
C GLN A 283 -13.66 2.90 -9.00
N LYS A 284 -13.96 1.62 -9.17
CA LYS A 284 -15.05 0.95 -8.42
C LYS A 284 -14.85 1.04 -6.92
N MET A 285 -13.64 0.85 -6.45
CA MET A 285 -13.32 0.94 -5.02
C MET A 285 -13.48 2.38 -4.50
N ARG A 286 -13.02 3.38 -5.26
CA ARG A 286 -13.19 4.80 -4.91
C ARG A 286 -14.65 5.21 -4.84
N GLU A 287 -15.47 4.71 -5.76
CA GLU A 287 -16.90 5.02 -5.85
C GLU A 287 -17.76 4.19 -4.91
N CYS A 288 -17.25 3.09 -4.36
CA CYS A 288 -17.98 2.24 -3.43
C CYS A 288 -18.29 3.00 -2.14
N HIS A 289 -19.57 3.21 -1.87
CA HIS A 289 -20.05 3.98 -0.72
C HIS A 289 -19.58 3.37 0.60
N GLY A 290 -18.88 4.16 1.39
CA GLY A 290 -18.39 3.77 2.71
C GLY A 290 -17.04 3.05 2.74
N LEU A 291 -16.47 2.64 1.59
CA LEU A 291 -15.21 1.91 1.57
C LEU A 291 -14.03 2.79 2.01
N VAL A 292 -13.81 3.91 1.34
CA VAL A 292 -12.72 4.84 1.69
C VAL A 292 -12.94 5.40 3.09
N ASP A 293 -14.18 5.78 3.42
CA ASP A 293 -14.54 6.27 4.75
C ASP A 293 -14.18 5.27 5.85
N SER A 294 -14.46 3.99 5.64
CA SER A 294 -14.12 2.92 6.58
C SER A 294 -12.61 2.79 6.79
N MET A 295 -11.83 2.87 5.72
CA MET A 295 -10.37 2.80 5.80
C MET A 295 -9.81 3.99 6.57
N ILE A 296 -10.24 5.19 6.25
CA ILE A 296 -9.82 6.42 6.94
C ILE A 296 -10.20 6.40 8.42
N HIS A 297 -11.44 6.06 8.72
CA HIS A 297 -11.92 5.98 10.10
C HIS A 297 -11.13 4.96 10.93
N TYR A 298 -10.89 3.79 10.35
CA TYR A 298 -10.12 2.74 11.02
C TYR A 298 -8.68 3.17 11.31
N VAL A 299 -8.01 3.78 10.34
CA VAL A 299 -6.64 4.28 10.53
C VAL A 299 -6.58 5.37 11.59
N ASN A 300 -7.48 6.35 11.54
CA ASN A 300 -7.55 7.41 12.54
C ASN A 300 -7.80 6.87 13.96
N SER A 301 -8.76 5.99 14.10
CA SER A 301 -9.07 5.39 15.40
C SER A 301 -7.91 4.56 15.93
N SER A 302 -7.23 3.83 15.07
CA SER A 302 -6.04 3.05 15.45
C SER A 302 -4.88 3.94 15.90
N LEU A 303 -4.70 5.09 15.28
CA LEU A 303 -3.72 6.10 15.71
C LEU A 303 -4.06 6.67 17.09
N GLU A 304 -5.33 6.95 17.34
CA GLU A 304 -5.80 7.50 18.63
C GLU A 304 -5.61 6.53 19.80
N VAL A 305 -5.82 5.24 19.57
CA VAL A 305 -5.71 4.20 20.61
C VAL A 305 -4.34 3.53 20.68
N GLY A 306 -3.37 4.00 19.90
CA GLY A 306 -2.00 3.46 19.90
C GLY A 306 -1.83 2.09 19.23
N LYS A 307 -2.71 1.74 18.29
CA LYS A 307 -2.67 0.47 17.53
C LYS A 307 -2.18 0.62 16.09
N SER A 308 -1.40 1.64 15.81
CA SER A 308 -0.89 1.92 14.46
C SER A 308 0.04 0.85 13.88
N GLU A 309 0.56 -0.05 14.72
CA GLU A 309 1.43 -1.16 14.29
C GLU A 309 0.66 -2.40 13.80
N ASP A 310 -0.66 -2.42 13.92
CA ASP A 310 -1.49 -3.57 13.56
C ASP A 310 -1.45 -3.85 12.05
N LYS A 311 -1.52 -5.14 11.69
CA LYS A 311 -1.50 -5.59 10.30
C LYS A 311 -2.71 -5.12 9.48
N SER A 312 -3.84 -4.93 10.11
CA SER A 312 -5.03 -4.37 9.43
C SER A 312 -4.84 -2.88 9.11
N VAL A 313 -4.11 -2.14 9.93
CA VAL A 313 -3.69 -0.76 9.59
C VAL A 313 -2.76 -0.76 8.39
N GLU A 314 -1.78 -1.65 8.34
CA GLU A 314 -0.92 -1.84 7.17
C GLU A 314 -1.75 -2.06 5.90
N ASN A 315 -2.71 -2.98 5.93
CA ASN A 315 -3.58 -3.25 4.79
C ASN A 315 -4.40 -2.03 4.38
N ALA A 316 -5.01 -1.33 5.35
CA ALA A 316 -5.81 -0.14 5.08
C ALA A 316 -5.00 0.98 4.44
N VAL A 317 -3.80 1.24 4.93
CA VAL A 317 -2.90 2.26 4.37
C VAL A 317 -2.43 1.87 2.97
N CYS A 318 -2.16 0.58 2.72
CA CYS A 318 -1.84 0.08 1.38
C CYS A 318 -3.01 0.26 0.40
N VAL A 319 -4.24 0.05 0.85
CA VAL A 319 -5.45 0.34 0.04
C VAL A 319 -5.50 1.83 -0.32
N LEU A 320 -5.34 2.70 0.65
CA LEU A 320 -5.35 4.15 0.43
C LEU A 320 -4.24 4.59 -0.53
N ARG A 321 -3.04 4.03 -0.37
CA ARG A 321 -1.94 4.26 -1.30
C ARG A 321 -2.29 3.87 -2.73
N ASN A 322 -2.79 2.65 -2.93
CA ASN A 322 -3.14 2.14 -4.25
C ASN A 322 -4.29 2.95 -4.88
N LEU A 323 -5.28 3.37 -4.09
CA LEU A 323 -6.37 4.24 -4.56
C LEU A 323 -5.91 5.68 -4.86
N SER A 324 -4.78 6.09 -4.33
CA SER A 324 -4.16 7.39 -4.64
C SER A 324 -3.27 7.35 -5.89
N TYR A 325 -2.99 6.17 -6.42
CA TYR A 325 -2.18 6.02 -7.63
C TYR A 325 -2.85 6.68 -8.83
N ARG A 326 -2.09 7.53 -9.52
CA ARG A 326 -2.59 8.34 -10.65
C ARG A 326 -3.88 9.11 -10.35
N LEU A 327 -4.01 9.55 -9.11
CA LEU A 327 -5.23 10.13 -8.58
C LEU A 327 -5.80 11.24 -9.46
N TYR A 328 -4.95 12.19 -9.86
CA TYR A 328 -5.38 13.35 -10.65
C TYR A 328 -5.76 13.00 -12.09
N ASP A 329 -5.21 11.92 -12.63
CA ASP A 329 -5.55 11.41 -13.96
C ASP A 329 -6.85 10.58 -13.95
N GLU A 330 -7.16 9.95 -12.83
CA GLU A 330 -8.27 9.00 -12.69
C GLU A 330 -9.48 9.56 -11.93
N MET A 331 -9.35 10.69 -11.25
CA MET A 331 -10.46 11.30 -10.52
C MET A 331 -11.52 11.89 -11.47
N PRO A 332 -12.77 12.12 -10.99
CA PRO A 332 -13.80 12.73 -11.82
C PRO A 332 -13.35 14.08 -12.38
N PRO A 333 -13.54 14.34 -13.68
CA PRO A 333 -13.11 15.60 -14.31
C PRO A 333 -13.68 16.86 -13.65
N SER A 334 -14.90 16.81 -13.15
CA SER A 334 -15.54 17.92 -12.43
C SER A 334 -14.82 18.24 -11.12
N SER A 335 -14.38 17.21 -10.40
CA SER A 335 -13.62 17.38 -9.14
C SER A 335 -12.23 17.94 -9.43
N LEU A 336 -11.55 17.43 -10.46
CA LEU A 336 -10.25 17.94 -10.88
C LEU A 336 -10.33 19.40 -11.30
N GLN A 337 -11.33 19.77 -12.08
CA GLN A 337 -11.54 21.15 -12.53
C GLN A 337 -11.71 22.11 -11.33
N ARG A 338 -12.41 21.69 -10.29
CA ARG A 338 -12.58 22.46 -9.07
C ARG A 338 -11.24 22.67 -8.36
N LEU A 339 -10.39 21.64 -8.28
CA LEU A 339 -9.07 21.70 -7.64
C LEU A 339 -8.07 22.55 -8.44
N GLU A 340 -8.14 22.53 -9.76
CA GLU A 340 -7.25 23.32 -10.63
C GLU A 340 -7.61 24.82 -10.67
N GLY A 341 -8.81 25.19 -10.22
CA GLY A 341 -9.33 26.54 -10.31
C GLY A 341 -9.75 26.90 -11.74
N HIS A 342 -10.48 28.00 -11.90
CA HIS A 342 -10.73 28.52 -13.23
C HIS A 342 -9.42 29.03 -13.82
N ARG A 343 -8.83 28.34 -14.79
CA ARG A 343 -7.94 29.00 -15.75
C ARG A 343 -8.78 30.12 -16.36
N ARG A 344 -8.55 31.33 -15.91
CA ARG A 344 -8.95 32.49 -16.74
C ARG A 344 -8.27 32.29 -18.07
N ASN A 345 -9.03 31.95 -19.10
CA ASN A 345 -8.60 32.07 -20.46
C ASN A 345 -8.29 33.56 -20.66
N ASN A 346 -7.05 33.93 -20.47
CA ASN A 346 -6.53 35.22 -20.88
C ASN A 346 -6.33 35.16 -22.40
N SER A 347 -7.43 35.18 -23.14
CA SER A 347 -7.48 35.66 -24.50
C SER A 347 -8.49 36.78 -24.54
N SER A 348 -8.16 37.90 -23.93
CA SER A 348 -8.65 39.20 -24.31
C SER A 348 -7.82 40.24 -23.61
N THR A 349 -7.02 40.94 -24.40
CA THR A 349 -6.50 42.24 -24.12
C THR A 349 -7.58 43.14 -23.54
N VAL A 350 -7.56 43.38 -22.26
CA VAL A 350 -8.11 44.57 -21.64
C VAL A 350 -7.13 45.01 -20.57
N THR A 351 -6.40 46.04 -20.92
CA THR A 351 -5.75 46.94 -20.01
C THR A 351 -6.75 47.46 -18.98
N GLY A 352 -6.59 46.98 -17.77
CA GLY A 352 -7.35 47.47 -16.63
C GLY A 352 -6.61 47.06 -15.38
N GLU A 353 -5.78 47.94 -14.89
CA GLU A 353 -5.20 47.86 -13.56
C GLU A 353 -6.30 47.68 -12.52
N LEU A 354 -6.45 46.46 -12.03
CA LEU A 354 -6.94 46.27 -10.67
C LEU A 354 -5.77 45.76 -9.86
N VAL A 355 -5.04 46.71 -9.35
CA VAL A 355 -4.13 46.54 -8.23
C VAL A 355 -4.99 45.99 -7.08
N GLY A 356 -5.00 44.68 -6.93
CA GLY A 356 -5.50 44.06 -5.71
C GLY A 356 -4.58 44.46 -4.54
N CYS A 357 -5.05 45.41 -3.77
CA CYS A 357 -4.39 45.94 -2.59
C CYS A 357 -4.28 44.98 -1.43
N PHE A 358 -3.80 43.75 -1.60
CA PHE A 358 -3.46 42.86 -0.48
C PHE A 358 -2.36 41.89 -0.84
N SER A 359 -1.17 42.40 -1.11
CA SER A 359 0.05 41.62 -0.92
C SER A 359 0.51 41.81 0.52
N PRO A 360 0.48 40.81 1.39
CA PRO A 360 1.04 40.98 2.73
C PRO A 360 2.56 41.12 2.62
N GLN A 361 3.06 42.33 2.87
CA GLN A 361 4.49 42.63 2.79
C GLN A 361 5.29 42.24 4.03
N SER A 362 4.66 41.67 5.06
CA SER A 362 5.35 41.28 6.28
C SER A 362 5.36 39.77 6.49
N LYS A 363 6.46 39.25 6.99
CA LYS A 363 6.66 37.86 7.36
C LYS A 363 5.55 37.35 8.29
N LYS A 364 5.09 38.15 9.23
CA LYS A 364 4.00 37.87 10.17
C LYS A 364 2.62 37.79 9.49
N ALA A 365 2.35 38.64 8.53
CA ALA A 365 1.10 38.61 7.78
C ALA A 365 1.04 37.41 6.87
N ARG A 366 2.17 36.96 6.34
CA ARG A 366 2.29 35.74 5.53
C ARG A 366 2.08 34.47 6.35
N GLU A 367 2.62 34.42 7.57
CA GLU A 367 2.36 33.29 8.50
C GLU A 367 0.91 33.26 8.95
N HIS A 368 0.29 34.42 9.19
CA HIS A 368 -1.12 34.50 9.57
C HIS A 368 -2.03 34.10 8.39
N TYR A 369 -1.67 34.44 7.17
CA TYR A 369 -2.40 34.07 5.95
C TYR A 369 -2.27 32.58 5.66
N LEU A 370 -1.10 31.99 5.85
CA LEU A 370 -0.86 30.55 5.73
C LEU A 370 -1.66 29.76 6.78
N ASN A 371 -1.71 30.24 8.01
CA ASN A 371 -2.50 29.62 9.08
C ASN A 371 -4.03 29.78 8.88
N ALA A 372 -4.47 30.86 8.25
CA ALA A 372 -5.87 31.08 7.91
C ALA A 372 -6.33 30.26 6.70
N ASP A 373 -5.47 30.06 5.71
CA ASP A 373 -5.78 29.27 4.51
C ASP A 373 -5.95 27.79 4.79
N ILE A 374 -5.35 27.29 5.85
CA ILE A 374 -5.47 25.89 6.26
C ILE A 374 -6.89 25.53 6.73
N VAL A 375 -7.60 26.52 7.27
CA VAL A 375 -8.97 26.33 7.78
C VAL A 375 -10.02 26.53 6.69
N THR A 376 -9.66 27.10 5.54
CA THR A 376 -10.60 27.53 4.50
C THR A 376 -10.18 27.22 3.08
N PHE A 377 -9.89 25.94 2.79
CA PHE A 377 -9.84 25.49 1.40
C PHE A 377 -11.27 25.44 0.86
N THR A 378 -11.62 26.42 0.05
CA THR A 378 -12.98 26.53 -0.55
C THR A 378 -13.22 25.46 -1.62
N GLU A 379 -12.16 24.85 -2.14
CA GLU A 379 -12.22 23.82 -3.19
C GLU A 379 -12.61 22.45 -2.67
N VAL A 380 -12.54 22.21 -1.37
CA VAL A 380 -12.79 20.92 -0.74
C VAL A 380 -13.71 21.06 0.48
N SER A 381 -14.39 19.97 0.80
CA SER A 381 -15.25 19.90 1.99
C SER A 381 -14.40 19.84 3.27
N LYS A 382 -14.93 20.46 4.33
CA LYS A 382 -14.41 20.29 5.70
C LYS A 382 -14.75 18.92 6.28
N ASP A 383 -15.77 18.27 5.74
CA ASP A 383 -16.23 16.94 6.11
C ASP A 383 -16.26 16.05 4.85
N PRO A 384 -15.08 15.58 4.41
CA PRO A 384 -14.99 14.80 3.18
C PRO A 384 -15.67 13.45 3.32
N LYS A 385 -16.24 12.98 2.21
CA LYS A 385 -16.93 11.69 2.11
C LYS A 385 -16.44 10.90 0.90
N GLY A 386 -16.28 9.60 1.08
CA GLY A 386 -15.88 8.71 0.00
C GLY A 386 -14.51 9.06 -0.56
N MET A 387 -14.39 9.03 -1.89
CA MET A 387 -13.12 9.30 -2.56
C MET A 387 -12.55 10.70 -2.33
N GLU A 388 -13.37 11.66 -1.90
CA GLU A 388 -12.90 13.02 -1.60
C GLU A 388 -11.83 13.06 -0.52
N TRP A 389 -11.81 12.07 0.37
CA TRP A 389 -10.74 11.90 1.35
C TRP A 389 -9.36 11.82 0.73
N LEU A 390 -9.24 11.18 -0.44
CA LEU A 390 -7.94 10.88 -1.06
C LEU A 390 -7.15 12.13 -1.43
N TRP A 391 -7.83 13.24 -1.74
CA TRP A 391 -7.20 14.53 -2.05
C TRP A 391 -7.49 15.63 -1.04
N ASN A 392 -8.17 15.29 0.06
CA ASN A 392 -8.45 16.28 1.09
C ASN A 392 -7.19 16.60 1.89
N PRO A 393 -6.95 17.87 2.23
CA PRO A 393 -5.80 18.27 3.06
C PRO A 393 -5.65 17.50 4.36
N GLN A 394 -6.75 17.07 4.97
CA GLN A 394 -6.74 16.31 6.22
C GLN A 394 -6.00 14.98 6.12
N ILE A 395 -5.96 14.35 4.93
CA ILE A 395 -5.28 13.06 4.76
C ILE A 395 -3.76 13.18 4.92
N VAL A 396 -3.19 14.34 4.60
CA VAL A 396 -1.75 14.60 4.78
C VAL A 396 -1.36 14.46 6.25
N GLY A 397 -2.15 14.99 7.15
CA GLY A 397 -1.94 14.84 8.60
C GLY A 397 -2.05 13.39 9.07
N ILE A 398 -2.95 12.62 8.50
CA ILE A 398 -3.10 11.19 8.81
C ILE A 398 -1.83 10.42 8.44
N TYR A 399 -1.34 10.58 7.22
CA TYR A 399 -0.10 9.94 6.77
C TYR A 399 1.12 10.40 7.56
N ASN A 400 1.18 11.68 7.91
CA ASN A 400 2.25 12.21 8.75
C ASN A 400 2.26 11.57 10.14
N ARG A 401 1.11 11.41 10.77
CA ARG A 401 1.01 10.73 12.07
C ARG A 401 1.42 9.27 11.99
N LEU A 402 1.13 8.59 10.89
CA LEU A 402 1.62 7.22 10.65
C LEU A 402 3.15 7.18 10.58
N LEU A 403 3.77 8.11 9.86
CA LEU A 403 5.23 8.21 9.80
C LEU A 403 5.86 8.50 11.17
N GLN A 404 5.19 9.24 12.02
CA GLN A 404 5.70 9.57 13.36
C GLN A 404 5.54 8.43 14.36
N ARG A 405 4.41 7.71 14.33
CA ARG A 405 4.02 6.77 15.39
C ARG A 405 4.28 5.30 15.05
N CYS A 406 4.38 4.96 13.78
CA CYS A 406 4.60 3.58 13.35
C CYS A 406 6.09 3.32 13.26
N GLU A 407 6.69 2.75 14.31
CA GLU A 407 8.14 2.55 14.39
C GLU A 407 8.59 1.17 13.89
N LEU A 408 7.79 0.14 14.13
CA LEU A 408 8.16 -1.25 13.88
C LEU A 408 7.67 -1.76 12.53
N ASN A 409 6.50 -1.33 12.07
CA ASN A 409 5.93 -1.78 10.82
C ASN A 409 6.41 -0.93 9.64
N LYS A 410 7.50 -1.35 9.04
CA LYS A 410 8.11 -0.68 7.89
C LYS A 410 7.20 -0.64 6.65
N HIS A 411 6.29 -1.61 6.50
CA HIS A 411 5.37 -1.65 5.37
C HIS A 411 4.29 -0.57 5.49
N THR A 412 3.84 -0.28 6.70
CA THR A 412 2.89 0.82 6.93
C THR A 412 3.52 2.17 6.63
N THR A 413 4.74 2.41 7.09
CA THR A 413 5.45 3.67 6.82
C THR A 413 5.82 3.82 5.34
N GLU A 414 6.18 2.73 4.68
CA GLU A 414 6.42 2.72 3.22
C GLU A 414 5.12 3.04 2.47
N ALA A 415 4.00 2.43 2.85
CA ALA A 415 2.70 2.71 2.23
C ALA A 415 2.24 4.16 2.46
N ALA A 416 2.43 4.70 3.66
CA ALA A 416 2.11 6.10 3.96
C ALA A 416 2.96 7.08 3.14
N SER A 417 4.25 6.85 3.03
CA SER A 417 5.13 7.67 2.19
C SER A 417 4.81 7.53 0.70
N GLY A 418 4.46 6.33 0.24
CA GLY A 418 3.99 6.09 -1.13
C GLY A 418 2.66 6.79 -1.44
N ALA A 419 1.72 6.79 -0.51
CA ALA A 419 0.47 7.54 -0.64
C ALA A 419 0.71 9.05 -0.74
N LEU A 420 1.54 9.59 0.11
CA LEU A 420 1.97 10.99 0.04
C LEU A 420 2.67 11.31 -1.28
N GLN A 421 3.53 10.42 -1.77
CA GLN A 421 4.15 10.55 -3.08
C GLN A 421 3.10 10.65 -4.19
N ASN A 422 2.07 9.83 -4.15
CA ASN A 422 1.01 9.82 -5.16
C ASN A 422 0.22 11.14 -5.19
N ILE A 423 -0.14 11.69 -4.04
CA ILE A 423 -0.96 12.90 -3.95
C ILE A 423 -0.17 14.20 -4.14
N THR A 424 1.16 14.13 -4.09
CA THR A 424 2.05 15.26 -4.33
C THR A 424 2.73 15.22 -5.70
N ALA A 425 2.46 14.18 -6.51
CA ALA A 425 3.09 13.98 -7.80
C ALA A 425 2.62 14.96 -8.86
N GLY A 426 3.54 15.39 -9.71
CA GLY A 426 3.26 16.21 -10.90
C GLY A 426 3.20 17.70 -10.66
N ASP A 427 2.84 18.42 -11.71
CA ASP A 427 2.85 19.90 -11.75
C ASP A 427 1.47 20.51 -11.52
N ARG A 428 0.47 19.71 -11.23
CA ARG A 428 -0.89 20.21 -11.00
C ARG A 428 -0.94 21.11 -9.77
N ARG A 429 -1.78 22.12 -9.83
CA ARG A 429 -1.96 23.09 -8.75
C ARG A 429 -2.20 22.40 -7.40
N TRP A 430 -3.08 21.42 -7.36
CA TRP A 430 -3.47 20.74 -6.12
C TRP A 430 -2.33 19.91 -5.53
N ALA A 431 -1.54 19.23 -6.36
CA ALA A 431 -0.33 18.56 -5.91
C ALA A 431 0.64 19.54 -5.22
N GLY A 432 0.77 20.72 -5.77
CA GLY A 432 1.53 21.81 -5.15
C GLY A 432 0.96 22.30 -3.82
N VAL A 433 -0.38 22.41 -3.74
CA VAL A 433 -1.07 22.78 -2.50
C VAL A 433 -0.80 21.77 -1.40
N LEU A 434 -0.96 20.49 -1.68
CA LEU A 434 -0.71 19.43 -0.70
C LEU A 434 0.76 19.29 -0.33
N SER A 435 1.67 19.50 -1.28
CA SER A 435 3.11 19.50 -1.02
C SER A 435 3.52 20.62 -0.05
N ARG A 436 3.02 21.83 -0.27
CA ARG A 436 3.29 22.95 0.63
C ARG A 436 2.64 22.79 1.99
N LEU A 437 1.44 22.22 2.05
CA LEU A 437 0.79 21.86 3.30
C LEU A 437 1.65 20.87 4.12
N ALA A 438 2.15 19.83 3.45
CA ALA A 438 3.01 18.84 4.08
C ALA A 438 4.29 19.45 4.63
N LEU A 439 4.92 20.37 3.88
CA LEU A 439 6.16 21.02 4.28
C LEU A 439 5.96 22.06 5.39
N GLU A 440 4.98 22.94 5.22
CA GLU A 440 4.85 24.15 6.04
C GLU A 440 3.99 23.93 7.29
N GLN A 441 2.88 23.21 7.16
CA GLN A 441 1.96 22.94 8.27
C GLN A 441 2.31 21.65 9.00
N GLU A 442 2.38 20.55 8.29
CA GLU A 442 2.60 19.23 8.87
C GLU A 442 4.08 19.00 9.23
N ARG A 443 4.98 19.79 8.68
CA ARG A 443 6.43 19.72 8.92
C ARG A 443 6.97 18.29 8.71
N ILE A 444 6.58 17.69 7.61
CA ILE A 444 6.77 16.28 7.33
C ILE A 444 8.25 15.88 7.14
N LEU A 445 9.13 16.85 6.85
CA LEU A 445 10.54 16.54 6.58
C LEU A 445 11.25 15.88 7.75
N ASN A 446 10.94 16.23 8.99
CA ASN A 446 11.60 15.63 10.15
C ASN A 446 11.30 14.11 10.24
N PRO A 447 10.03 13.66 10.29
CA PRO A 447 9.76 12.21 10.31
C PRO A 447 10.23 11.50 9.05
N VAL A 448 10.14 12.13 7.87
CA VAL A 448 10.62 11.54 6.60
C VAL A 448 12.12 11.32 6.64
N LEU A 449 12.90 12.31 7.07
CA LEU A 449 14.37 12.21 7.15
C LEU A 449 14.83 11.23 8.23
N ASP A 450 14.12 11.15 9.34
CA ASP A 450 14.37 10.12 10.35
C ASP A 450 14.23 8.71 9.77
N ARG A 451 13.24 8.50 8.91
CA ARG A 451 13.05 7.23 8.20
C ARG A 451 14.10 6.98 7.13
N VAL A 452 14.52 8.01 6.40
CA VAL A 452 15.59 7.91 5.38
C VAL A 452 16.88 7.37 6.00
N ARG A 453 17.21 7.80 7.20
CA ARG A 453 18.45 7.41 7.87
C ARG A 453 18.58 5.90 8.08
N THR A 454 17.48 5.22 8.39
CA THR A 454 17.44 3.79 8.73
C THR A 454 16.76 2.93 7.67
N ALA A 455 16.31 3.52 6.56
CA ALA A 455 15.52 2.85 5.54
C ALA A 455 16.34 1.83 4.73
N ASP A 456 15.71 0.71 4.38
CA ASP A 456 16.20 -0.18 3.35
C ASP A 456 15.94 0.39 1.94
N HIS A 457 16.41 -0.28 0.90
CA HIS A 457 16.28 0.20 -0.46
C HIS A 457 14.82 0.33 -0.94
N HIS A 458 13.93 -0.54 -0.45
CA HIS A 458 12.52 -0.50 -0.78
C HIS A 458 11.83 0.73 -0.19
N GLN A 459 12.12 1.05 1.07
CA GLN A 459 11.60 2.23 1.72
C GLN A 459 12.19 3.53 1.14
N LEU A 460 13.49 3.54 0.80
CA LEU A 460 14.14 4.71 0.21
C LEU A 460 13.47 5.15 -1.10
N ARG A 461 12.94 4.22 -1.86
CA ARG A 461 12.28 4.53 -3.13
C ARG A 461 11.08 5.46 -2.95
N SER A 462 10.17 5.15 -2.03
CA SER A 462 9.02 6.01 -1.75
C SER A 462 9.39 7.27 -0.96
N LEU A 463 10.32 7.18 -0.02
CA LEU A 463 10.77 8.34 0.76
C LEU A 463 11.49 9.38 -0.13
N THR A 464 12.41 8.94 -0.98
CA THR A 464 13.11 9.85 -1.89
C THR A 464 12.20 10.39 -3.00
N GLY A 465 11.27 9.58 -3.48
CA GLY A 465 10.22 10.02 -4.41
C GLY A 465 9.32 11.09 -3.80
N LEU A 466 8.93 10.93 -2.56
CA LEU A 466 8.17 11.94 -1.82
C LEU A 466 8.98 13.25 -1.66
N ILE A 467 10.22 13.17 -1.20
CA ILE A 467 11.07 14.36 -1.05
C ILE A 467 11.25 15.08 -2.39
N ARG A 468 11.40 14.33 -3.49
CA ARG A 468 11.46 14.89 -4.83
C ARG A 468 10.22 15.70 -5.18
N ASN A 469 9.03 15.17 -4.95
CA ASN A 469 7.78 15.88 -5.17
C ASN A 469 7.67 17.14 -4.31
N LEU A 470 8.03 17.04 -3.02
CA LEU A 470 8.04 18.19 -2.11
C LEU A 470 9.02 19.26 -2.55
N SER A 471 10.21 18.90 -3.02
CA SER A 471 11.23 19.84 -3.48
C SER A 471 10.80 20.65 -4.70
N ARG A 472 9.95 20.08 -5.55
CA ARG A 472 9.40 20.78 -6.71
C ARG A 472 8.53 21.96 -6.31
N HIS A 473 7.75 21.83 -5.27
CA HIS A 473 6.74 22.80 -4.84
C HIS A 473 7.12 23.62 -3.61
N ALA A 474 8.30 23.38 -3.04
CA ALA A 474 8.74 24.12 -1.87
C ALA A 474 8.89 25.62 -2.17
N ARG A 475 8.31 26.47 -1.32
CA ARG A 475 8.44 27.92 -1.45
C ARG A 475 9.79 28.43 -0.97
N ASN A 476 10.31 27.84 0.10
CA ASN A 476 11.61 28.19 0.66
C ASN A 476 12.62 27.08 0.39
N LYS A 477 13.31 27.17 -0.75
CA LYS A 477 14.32 26.18 -1.16
C LYS A 477 15.55 26.22 -0.24
N ASP A 478 15.90 27.36 0.31
CA ASP A 478 17.03 27.51 1.24
C ASP A 478 16.77 26.72 2.54
N GLU A 479 15.59 26.89 3.12
CA GLU A 479 15.21 26.16 4.33
C GLU A 479 15.18 24.65 4.09
N MET A 480 14.58 24.22 2.98
CA MET A 480 14.54 22.82 2.63
C MET A 480 15.93 22.25 2.41
N SER A 481 16.81 22.98 1.71
CA SER A 481 18.21 22.61 1.50
C SER A 481 18.94 22.34 2.81
N THR A 482 18.80 23.23 3.78
CA THR A 482 19.43 23.10 5.10
C THR A 482 19.03 21.79 5.79
N LYS A 483 17.81 21.33 5.57
CA LYS A 483 17.29 20.11 6.20
C LYS A 483 17.67 18.84 5.46
N VAL A 484 17.65 18.83 4.12
CA VAL A 484 17.67 17.57 3.36
C VAL A 484 19.00 17.23 2.70
N VAL A 485 19.84 18.22 2.33
CA VAL A 485 21.00 17.98 1.48
C VAL A 485 21.98 16.99 2.09
N SER A 486 22.36 17.18 3.35
CA SER A 486 23.32 16.28 4.03
C SER A 486 22.83 14.83 4.09
N HIS A 487 21.58 14.64 4.42
CA HIS A 487 20.97 13.29 4.52
C HIS A 487 20.93 12.56 3.18
N LEU A 488 20.65 13.28 2.09
CA LEU A 488 20.56 12.70 0.77
C LEU A 488 21.94 12.43 0.16
N ILE A 489 22.88 13.34 0.33
CA ILE A 489 24.27 13.15 -0.12
C ILE A 489 24.88 11.91 0.53
N GLU A 490 24.62 11.68 1.80
CA GLU A 490 25.11 10.48 2.52
C GLU A 490 24.70 9.17 1.84
N LYS A 491 23.52 9.11 1.23
CA LYS A 491 23.01 7.93 0.55
C LYS A 491 23.57 7.70 -0.86
N LEU A 492 24.25 8.69 -1.43
CA LEU A 492 24.86 8.56 -2.76
C LEU A 492 26.18 7.77 -2.70
N PRO A 493 26.47 6.92 -3.71
CA PRO A 493 27.76 6.23 -3.81
C PRO A 493 28.86 7.19 -4.25
N GLY A 494 30.06 7.03 -3.72
CA GLY A 494 31.23 7.84 -4.06
C GLY A 494 32.44 7.02 -4.55
N SER A 495 32.36 5.70 -4.50
CA SER A 495 33.39 4.76 -4.93
C SER A 495 32.85 3.39 -5.28
N VAL A 496 33.66 2.56 -5.93
CA VAL A 496 33.29 1.19 -6.35
C VAL A 496 32.90 0.29 -5.17
N GLY A 497 33.48 0.53 -4.00
CA GLY A 497 33.22 -0.28 -2.79
C GLY A 497 31.97 0.12 -1.99
N ASP A 498 31.33 1.21 -2.36
CA ASP A 498 30.17 1.69 -1.62
C ASP A 498 28.91 0.88 -1.96
N LYS A 499 28.08 0.59 -0.96
CA LYS A 499 26.74 0.05 -1.16
C LYS A 499 25.88 1.10 -1.83
N ALA A 500 25.73 1.01 -3.15
CA ALA A 500 24.87 1.91 -3.88
C ALA A 500 23.40 1.51 -3.72
N PRO A 501 22.49 2.46 -3.46
CA PRO A 501 21.06 2.21 -3.60
C PRO A 501 20.69 1.95 -5.06
N PRO A 502 19.48 1.45 -5.38
CA PRO A 502 19.02 1.30 -6.75
C PRO A 502 19.11 2.60 -7.55
N ALA A 503 19.26 2.48 -8.86
CA ALA A 503 19.44 3.64 -9.74
C ALA A 503 18.27 4.65 -9.66
N ASP A 504 17.05 4.19 -9.48
CA ASP A 504 15.88 5.04 -9.32
C ASP A 504 15.93 5.89 -8.04
N VAL A 505 16.47 5.35 -6.95
CA VAL A 505 16.73 6.11 -5.71
C VAL A 505 17.80 7.18 -5.95
N ILE A 506 18.89 6.83 -6.64
CA ILE A 506 19.94 7.80 -7.00
C ILE A 506 19.35 8.93 -7.84
N VAL A 507 18.56 8.60 -8.84
CA VAL A 507 17.88 9.60 -9.70
C VAL A 507 16.95 10.50 -8.88
N ASN A 508 16.18 9.93 -7.96
CA ASN A 508 15.32 10.71 -7.05
C ASN A 508 16.14 11.71 -6.20
N ILE A 509 17.22 11.22 -5.60
CA ILE A 509 18.10 12.08 -4.77
C ILE A 509 18.67 13.22 -5.60
N ILE A 510 19.22 12.92 -6.77
CA ILE A 510 19.79 13.94 -7.66
C ILE A 510 18.72 14.91 -8.14
N ALA A 511 17.52 14.43 -8.41
CA ALA A 511 16.39 15.29 -8.79
C ALA A 511 15.99 16.27 -7.67
N VAL A 512 16.00 15.81 -6.41
CA VAL A 512 15.79 16.71 -5.25
C VAL A 512 16.84 17.81 -5.23
N LEU A 513 18.11 17.42 -5.31
CA LEU A 513 19.22 18.37 -5.28
C LEU A 513 19.12 19.38 -6.43
N ASN A 514 18.76 18.92 -7.61
CA ASN A 514 18.58 19.78 -8.77
C ASN A 514 17.41 20.77 -8.61
N ASN A 515 16.27 20.30 -8.10
CA ASN A 515 15.12 21.16 -7.82
C ASN A 515 15.47 22.27 -6.82
N LEU A 516 16.32 21.97 -5.86
CA LEU A 516 16.78 22.95 -4.88
C LEU A 516 17.85 23.90 -5.47
N VAL A 517 18.84 23.38 -6.18
CA VAL A 517 19.96 24.16 -6.75
C VAL A 517 19.48 25.18 -7.76
N VAL A 518 18.47 24.86 -8.55
CA VAL A 518 17.95 25.79 -9.59
C VAL A 518 17.50 27.13 -8.99
N GLU A 519 16.98 27.12 -7.77
CA GLU A 519 16.47 28.33 -7.10
C GLU A 519 17.24 28.72 -5.84
N SER A 520 18.22 27.92 -5.40
CA SER A 520 18.95 28.15 -4.15
C SER A 520 20.47 28.03 -4.33
N PRO A 521 21.21 29.14 -4.30
CA PRO A 521 22.66 29.10 -4.20
C PRO A 521 23.16 28.35 -2.95
N MET A 522 22.41 28.43 -1.86
CA MET A 522 22.72 27.73 -0.61
C MET A 522 22.72 26.22 -0.80
N ALA A 523 21.79 25.69 -1.60
CA ALA A 523 21.74 24.25 -1.93
C ALA A 523 23.03 23.80 -2.64
N ALA A 524 23.49 24.56 -3.63
CA ALA A 524 24.74 24.28 -4.33
C ALA A 524 25.94 24.30 -3.38
N ARG A 525 25.99 25.28 -2.49
CA ARG A 525 27.04 25.39 -1.48
C ARG A 525 27.03 24.25 -0.48
N ASP A 526 25.85 23.83 -0.03
CA ASP A 526 25.69 22.68 0.88
C ASP A 526 26.15 21.37 0.23
N ILE A 527 25.86 21.17 -1.06
CA ILE A 527 26.35 20.00 -1.81
C ILE A 527 27.87 19.96 -1.82
N VAL A 528 28.54 21.10 -2.05
CA VAL A 528 30.00 21.20 -2.00
C VAL A 528 30.51 20.90 -0.58
N TYR A 529 29.87 21.46 0.44
CA TYR A 529 30.28 21.32 1.83
C TYR A 529 30.20 19.86 2.32
N PHE A 530 29.17 19.11 1.94
CA PHE A 530 28.97 17.72 2.33
C PHE A 530 29.62 16.69 1.38
N ASP A 531 30.64 17.09 0.64
CA ASP A 531 31.39 16.22 -0.27
C ASP A 531 30.54 15.65 -1.43
N GLY A 532 29.54 16.40 -1.86
CA GLY A 532 28.64 15.96 -2.92
C GLY A 532 29.28 15.94 -4.30
N LEU A 533 30.27 16.83 -4.57
CA LEU A 533 30.94 16.88 -5.89
C LEU A 533 31.63 15.56 -6.24
N ARG A 534 32.39 14.98 -5.32
CA ARG A 534 33.08 13.70 -5.55
C ARG A 534 32.09 12.61 -5.93
N LYS A 535 30.99 12.53 -5.22
CA LYS A 535 29.93 11.54 -5.45
C LYS A 535 29.21 11.77 -6.77
N LEU A 536 28.87 13.02 -7.09
CA LEU A 536 28.21 13.36 -8.35
C LEU A 536 29.11 13.10 -9.57
N PHE A 537 30.40 13.41 -9.48
CA PHE A 537 31.35 13.09 -10.57
C PHE A 537 31.57 11.58 -10.71
N TYR A 538 31.59 10.84 -9.61
CA TYR A 538 31.63 9.39 -9.66
C TYR A 538 30.42 8.81 -10.39
N ILE A 539 29.20 9.28 -10.07
CA ILE A 539 27.97 8.85 -10.73
C ILE A 539 27.95 9.26 -12.20
N LYS A 540 28.39 10.46 -12.52
CA LYS A 540 28.47 10.97 -13.90
C LYS A 540 29.33 10.09 -14.79
N LYS A 541 30.43 9.53 -14.27
CA LYS A 541 31.38 8.72 -15.03
C LYS A 541 30.89 7.29 -15.27
N ARG A 542 29.91 6.81 -14.55
CA ARG A 542 29.38 5.44 -14.70
C ARG A 542 28.30 5.37 -15.76
N ARG A 543 28.60 4.72 -16.87
CA ARG A 543 27.69 4.52 -18.00
C ARG A 543 27.67 3.08 -18.51
N ASP A 544 27.95 2.14 -17.64
CA ASP A 544 28.10 0.71 -17.95
C ASP A 544 26.77 -0.05 -18.11
N SER A 545 25.64 0.59 -17.76
CA SER A 545 24.29 0.04 -17.93
C SER A 545 23.29 1.14 -18.24
N SER A 546 22.11 0.78 -18.74
CA SER A 546 21.03 1.76 -19.00
C SER A 546 20.58 2.50 -17.75
N ASP A 547 20.60 1.82 -16.60
CA ASP A 547 20.24 2.44 -15.31
C ASP A 547 21.31 3.41 -14.83
N ASN A 548 22.58 3.02 -14.93
CA ASN A 548 23.70 3.91 -14.61
C ASN A 548 23.79 5.09 -15.58
N GLU A 549 23.38 4.93 -16.82
CA GLU A 549 23.30 6.04 -17.77
C GLU A 549 22.26 7.09 -17.35
N LYS A 550 21.10 6.68 -16.87
CA LYS A 550 20.08 7.62 -16.33
C LYS A 550 20.62 8.40 -15.14
N SER A 551 21.28 7.73 -14.21
CA SER A 551 21.93 8.37 -13.07
C SER A 551 23.05 9.31 -13.49
N SER A 552 23.85 8.90 -14.47
CA SER A 552 24.94 9.72 -15.04
C SER A 552 24.42 11.01 -15.67
N ARG A 553 23.36 10.94 -16.45
CA ARG A 553 22.72 12.11 -17.07
C ARG A 553 22.12 13.05 -16.01
N ALA A 554 21.51 12.49 -14.98
CA ALA A 554 20.98 13.26 -13.87
C ALA A 554 22.08 14.02 -13.14
N ALA A 555 23.20 13.34 -12.85
CA ALA A 555 24.36 13.97 -12.21
C ALA A 555 24.98 15.06 -13.10
N ALA A 556 25.09 14.81 -14.40
CA ALA A 556 25.60 15.79 -15.37
C ALA A 556 24.73 17.06 -15.41
N SER A 557 23.41 16.92 -15.41
CA SER A 557 22.47 18.03 -15.40
C SER A 557 22.59 18.86 -14.11
N LEU A 558 22.67 18.20 -12.95
CA LEU A 558 22.86 18.89 -11.67
C LEU A 558 24.18 19.66 -11.62
N LEU A 559 25.27 19.04 -12.04
CA LEU A 559 26.59 19.67 -12.09
C LEU A 559 26.59 20.89 -13.02
N GLY A 560 25.96 20.80 -14.19
CA GLY A 560 25.78 21.92 -15.10
C GLY A 560 25.03 23.09 -14.46
N ASN A 561 23.99 22.82 -13.69
CA ASN A 561 23.24 23.83 -12.94
C ASN A 561 24.05 24.43 -11.80
N MET A 562 24.89 23.66 -11.13
CA MET A 562 25.79 24.17 -10.09
C MET A 562 26.84 25.13 -10.65
N TRP A 563 27.31 24.87 -11.88
CA TRP A 563 28.27 25.74 -12.54
C TRP A 563 27.74 27.16 -12.80
N GLN A 564 26.45 27.37 -12.85
CA GLN A 564 25.82 28.69 -13.02
C GLN A 564 26.16 29.66 -11.87
N TYR A 565 26.53 29.13 -10.71
CA TYR A 565 26.89 29.94 -9.55
C TYR A 565 28.36 30.31 -9.57
N THR A 566 28.69 31.46 -10.19
CA THR A 566 30.06 31.96 -10.37
C THR A 566 30.83 32.11 -9.06
N LYS A 567 30.15 32.43 -7.97
CA LYS A 567 30.75 32.55 -6.63
C LYS A 567 31.34 31.24 -6.11
N LEU A 568 30.86 30.09 -6.61
CA LEU A 568 31.36 28.78 -6.23
C LEU A 568 32.53 28.29 -7.09
N HIS A 569 32.86 28.97 -8.17
CA HIS A 569 33.93 28.56 -9.08
C HIS A 569 35.29 28.46 -8.38
N ARG A 570 35.55 29.32 -7.43
CA ARG A 570 36.76 29.26 -6.60
C ARG A 570 36.80 27.97 -5.79
N ASP A 571 35.69 27.63 -5.15
CA ASP A 571 35.59 26.41 -4.34
C ASP A 571 35.73 25.16 -5.20
N PHE A 572 35.13 25.14 -6.40
CA PHE A 572 35.28 24.05 -7.36
C PHE A 572 36.76 23.87 -7.76
N LYS A 573 37.43 24.95 -8.09
CA LYS A 573 38.84 24.93 -8.46
C LYS A 573 39.74 24.47 -7.32
N MET A 574 39.46 24.90 -6.09
CA MET A 574 40.19 24.42 -4.92
C MET A 574 40.07 22.93 -4.68
N LYS A 575 38.96 22.33 -5.07
CA LYS A 575 38.70 20.88 -5.01
C LYS A 575 39.22 20.12 -6.23
N GLY A 576 39.87 20.81 -7.19
CA GLY A 576 40.50 20.21 -8.35
C GLY A 576 39.61 20.04 -9.57
N TYR A 577 38.45 20.67 -9.61
CA TYR A 577 37.51 20.58 -10.72
C TYR A 577 37.59 21.81 -11.64
N ARG A 578 37.44 21.54 -12.96
CA ARG A 578 37.48 22.54 -14.01
C ARG A 578 36.10 22.73 -14.64
N LYS A 579 35.96 23.81 -15.40
CA LYS A 579 34.74 24.09 -16.18
C LYS A 579 34.32 22.92 -17.07
N GLU A 580 35.28 22.32 -17.73
CA GLU A 580 35.05 21.20 -18.65
C GLU A 580 34.47 19.98 -17.94
N ASP A 581 34.82 19.73 -16.68
CA ASP A 581 34.29 18.63 -15.87
C ASP A 581 32.77 18.81 -15.62
N PHE A 582 32.32 20.05 -15.40
CA PHE A 582 30.91 20.38 -15.15
C PHE A 582 30.07 20.41 -16.42
N LEU A 583 30.60 20.87 -17.54
CA LEU A 583 29.87 21.13 -18.78
C LEU A 583 30.10 20.07 -19.86
N GLY A 584 31.07 19.19 -19.68
CA GLY A 584 31.32 18.05 -20.56
C GLY A 584 30.30 16.91 -20.32
N LEU A 585 29.92 16.24 -21.41
CA LEU A 585 29.11 15.03 -21.33
C LEU A 585 29.95 13.82 -20.89
#